data_2f933ceeafdaf7a60685775653c56a5f
#
_entry.id   2f933ceeafdaf7a60685775653c56a5f
#
_cell.length_a   1.000
_cell.length_b   1.000
_cell.length_c   1.000
_cell.angle_alpha   90.00
_cell.angle_beta   90.00
_cell.angle_gamma   90.00
#
_symmetry.space_group_name_H-M   'P 1'
#
loop_
_entity.id
_entity.type
_entity.pdbx_description
1 polymer ?
#
loop_
_entity_poly.entity_id
_entity_poly.type
_entity_poly.pdbx_seq_one_letter_code
_entity_poly.pdbx_strand_id
1 'polypeptide(L)'
;SVYDALPAVVEKYMAKINEKLGTNYDLFNYYGAEDADRVIIAMGSICDVAEEVVDYLTAKGEKVGLVLVRLYRPWVSSALLKVLPKTVKKIAVLDRTKEPGSLGEPLYLDVAATLREAGKNDVILTGGRYGLGSKDTPPSSIFALFKELEKDQPKERFTLGITDDVTGLSLPEVKPAPITAAAGTKECKFWGLGGDGTVGANKNSVKIIGDHTDKYVQAYFQYDSKKTGGVTISHLRFGDKPIRSPYYINQADFVACHNPAYIHMGMKMVQDVKPGGVFMINCQWTDAELDEHLNAADKKYIADNNIQLYTINAIDKAIEIGMGKRTNTILQSAFFKLADVMPIDDAVEYMKAAAKKSYGKKGDAVVQMNWKAIDAGLDAVHKVEVPASWSNPAADPAPKALKGPEALVKQIRDVMEPISRMDGDSLPVSAFEGNVNGEWEQGASAYEKRGTAVMVPEWNAEKCIQCNQCAFVCSHATIRPFCLTAAEAEAAPASTKLADTKPKASEYKFTMAVSPLDCMGCGECVTVCPTAAIEMKPQESQSEQQAAFDYCVENIRKKDNVPGVVSEVSVTGSQCNQPLLEFSGSCAGCAE
;
A
#
# COMPACT_ATOMS: atom_id res chain seq x y z
N SER A 1 22.49 -22.73 -37.01
CA SER A 1 21.48 -21.64 -36.95
C SER A 1 21.94 -20.52 -36.02
N VAL A 2 21.25 -19.41 -36.03
CA VAL A 2 21.52 -18.31 -35.09
C VAL A 2 21.38 -18.79 -33.64
N TYR A 3 20.37 -19.61 -33.35
CA TYR A 3 20.15 -20.17 -32.02
C TYR A 3 21.27 -21.10 -31.55
N ASP A 4 21.90 -21.87 -32.45
CA ASP A 4 23.02 -22.76 -32.09
C ASP A 4 24.27 -21.98 -31.71
N ALA A 5 24.49 -20.83 -32.34
CA ALA A 5 25.65 -19.97 -32.09
C ALA A 5 25.45 -19.01 -30.87
N LEU A 6 24.20 -18.74 -30.49
CA LEU A 6 23.87 -17.71 -29.46
C LEU A 6 24.49 -18.01 -28.09
N PRO A 7 24.48 -19.25 -27.54
CA PRO A 7 25.10 -19.52 -26.24
C PRO A 7 26.56 -19.07 -26.17
N ALA A 8 27.37 -19.43 -27.15
CA ALA A 8 28.79 -19.05 -27.21
C ALA A 8 28.99 -17.53 -27.32
N VAL A 9 28.09 -16.83 -28.01
CA VAL A 9 28.10 -15.36 -28.07
C VAL A 9 27.78 -14.76 -26.68
N VAL A 10 26.79 -15.28 -25.99
CA VAL A 10 26.41 -14.82 -24.63
C VAL A 10 27.55 -15.08 -23.65
N GLU A 11 28.14 -16.28 -23.63
CA GLU A 11 29.30 -16.61 -22.78
C GLU A 11 30.46 -15.65 -23.01
N LYS A 12 30.77 -15.34 -24.27
CA LYS A 12 31.83 -14.39 -24.63
C LYS A 12 31.57 -12.98 -24.03
N TYR A 13 30.33 -12.51 -24.07
CA TYR A 13 30.00 -11.19 -23.51
C TYR A 13 29.92 -11.23 -21.98
N MET A 14 29.41 -12.30 -21.38
CA MET A 14 29.45 -12.51 -19.94
C MET A 14 30.89 -12.49 -19.41
N ALA A 15 31.83 -13.20 -20.10
CA ALA A 15 33.24 -13.17 -19.73
C ALA A 15 33.83 -11.74 -19.73
N LYS A 16 33.51 -10.92 -20.74
CA LYS A 16 33.96 -9.53 -20.79
C LYS A 16 33.36 -8.67 -19.66
N ILE A 17 32.11 -8.91 -19.29
CA ILE A 17 31.46 -8.24 -18.18
C ILE A 17 32.11 -8.64 -16.85
N ASN A 18 32.34 -9.93 -16.67
CA ASN A 18 33.00 -10.49 -15.50
C ASN A 18 34.41 -9.89 -15.30
N GLU A 19 35.19 -9.77 -16.36
CA GLU A 19 36.51 -9.14 -16.33
C GLU A 19 36.44 -7.67 -15.88
N LYS A 20 35.43 -6.92 -16.38
CA LYS A 20 35.30 -5.49 -16.09
C LYS A 20 34.71 -5.18 -14.72
N LEU A 21 33.78 -6.01 -14.25
CA LEU A 21 32.98 -5.73 -13.05
C LEU A 21 33.33 -6.65 -11.87
N GLY A 22 34.22 -7.64 -12.05
CA GLY A 22 34.57 -8.61 -11.01
C GLY A 22 33.40 -9.56 -10.69
N THR A 23 32.52 -9.83 -11.66
CA THR A 23 31.38 -10.74 -11.53
C THR A 23 31.74 -12.15 -12.03
N ASN A 24 30.80 -13.11 -11.89
CA ASN A 24 30.99 -14.50 -12.32
C ASN A 24 29.81 -15.02 -13.14
N TYR A 25 29.20 -14.18 -13.98
CA TYR A 25 28.07 -14.58 -14.83
C TYR A 25 28.41 -15.71 -15.78
N ASP A 26 27.55 -16.72 -15.84
CA ASP A 26 27.54 -17.83 -16.78
C ASP A 26 26.08 -18.10 -17.23
N LEU A 27 25.86 -18.98 -18.21
CA LEU A 27 24.51 -19.33 -18.70
C LEU A 27 23.59 -19.79 -17.53
N PHE A 28 24.17 -20.53 -16.59
CA PHE A 28 23.61 -20.92 -15.31
C PHE A 28 24.66 -20.68 -14.22
N ASN A 29 24.26 -20.09 -13.12
CA ASN A 29 25.12 -19.99 -11.94
C ASN A 29 24.59 -20.89 -10.82
N TYR A 30 25.50 -21.45 -10.04
CA TYR A 30 25.15 -22.16 -8.81
C TYR A 30 25.52 -21.32 -7.60
N TYR A 31 24.67 -21.36 -6.57
CA TYR A 31 24.85 -20.68 -5.30
C TYR A 31 24.43 -21.59 -4.13
N GLY A 32 25.28 -21.76 -3.12
CA GLY A 32 24.97 -22.56 -1.91
C GLY A 32 26.01 -23.63 -1.60
N ALA A 33 25.61 -24.66 -0.84
CA ALA A 33 26.49 -25.73 -0.42
C ALA A 33 26.95 -26.59 -1.60
N GLU A 34 28.24 -26.90 -1.69
CA GLU A 34 28.81 -27.72 -2.78
C GLU A 34 28.24 -29.15 -2.80
N ASP A 35 27.85 -29.65 -1.62
CA ASP A 35 27.23 -30.96 -1.40
C ASP A 35 25.72 -30.89 -1.17
N ALA A 36 25.04 -29.88 -1.72
CA ALA A 36 23.61 -29.72 -1.58
C ALA A 36 22.83 -30.93 -2.07
N ASP A 37 21.85 -31.36 -1.28
CA ASP A 37 20.91 -32.43 -1.63
C ASP A 37 19.51 -31.89 -2.03
N ARG A 38 19.23 -30.62 -1.72
CA ARG A 38 18.01 -29.88 -2.07
C ARG A 38 18.37 -28.61 -2.83
N VAL A 39 17.86 -28.45 -4.04
CA VAL A 39 18.21 -27.32 -4.91
C VAL A 39 16.95 -26.67 -5.47
N ILE A 40 16.90 -25.35 -5.47
CA ILE A 40 15.92 -24.55 -6.21
C ILE A 40 16.50 -24.18 -7.56
N ILE A 41 15.71 -24.24 -8.63
CA ILE A 41 16.05 -23.67 -9.94
C ILE A 41 15.07 -22.54 -10.24
N ALA A 42 15.57 -21.34 -10.47
CA ALA A 42 14.75 -20.16 -10.69
C ALA A 42 15.46 -19.14 -11.60
N MET A 43 14.72 -18.12 -12.04
CA MET A 43 15.25 -16.98 -12.79
C MET A 43 14.64 -15.65 -12.30
N GLY A 44 15.39 -14.57 -12.49
CA GLY A 44 14.95 -13.21 -12.14
C GLY A 44 15.08 -12.89 -10.66
N SER A 45 14.31 -11.91 -10.18
CA SER A 45 14.45 -11.32 -8.84
C SER A 45 14.21 -12.29 -7.68
N ILE A 46 13.50 -13.38 -7.88
CA ILE A 46 13.32 -14.42 -6.87
C ILE A 46 14.64 -15.05 -6.44
N CYS A 47 15.65 -15.03 -7.31
CA CYS A 47 16.97 -15.57 -7.00
C CYS A 47 17.64 -14.81 -5.86
N ASP A 48 17.50 -13.49 -5.78
CA ASP A 48 18.09 -12.69 -4.70
C ASP A 48 17.46 -13.06 -3.34
N VAL A 49 16.14 -13.27 -3.30
CA VAL A 49 15.45 -13.75 -2.09
C VAL A 49 15.94 -15.16 -1.70
N ALA A 50 16.06 -16.04 -2.69
CA ALA A 50 16.53 -17.41 -2.48
C ALA A 50 17.99 -17.44 -1.99
N GLU A 51 18.88 -16.57 -2.51
CA GLU A 51 20.26 -16.43 -2.04
C GLU A 51 20.32 -16.07 -0.55
N GLU A 52 19.50 -15.09 -0.09
CA GLU A 52 19.45 -14.74 1.34
C GLU A 52 19.02 -15.93 2.22
N VAL A 53 18.04 -16.71 1.79
CA VAL A 53 17.59 -17.90 2.52
C VAL A 53 18.63 -19.02 2.48
N VAL A 54 19.29 -19.22 1.34
CA VAL A 54 20.38 -20.21 1.20
C VAL A 54 21.53 -19.84 2.13
N ASP A 55 21.95 -18.57 2.18
CA ASP A 55 22.97 -18.10 3.13
C ASP A 55 22.60 -18.41 4.59
N TYR A 56 21.35 -18.12 4.95
CA TYR A 56 20.86 -18.37 6.31
C TYR A 56 20.86 -19.87 6.67
N LEU A 57 20.41 -20.73 5.75
CA LEU A 57 20.31 -22.17 5.96
C LEU A 57 21.69 -22.83 5.93
N THR A 58 22.57 -22.47 5.00
CA THR A 58 23.93 -23.01 4.90
C THR A 58 24.80 -22.63 6.10
N ALA A 59 24.61 -21.41 6.65
CA ALA A 59 25.25 -20.99 7.89
C ALA A 59 24.84 -21.87 9.10
N LYS A 60 23.70 -22.56 9.01
CA LYS A 60 23.22 -23.55 10.01
C LYS A 60 23.61 -25.01 9.67
N GLY A 61 24.36 -25.20 8.62
CA GLY A 61 24.83 -26.53 8.20
C GLY A 61 23.86 -27.27 7.27
N GLU A 62 22.81 -26.61 6.78
CA GLU A 62 21.86 -27.18 5.83
C GLU A 62 22.50 -27.33 4.43
N LYS A 63 22.21 -28.45 3.77
CA LYS A 63 22.74 -28.80 2.44
C LYS A 63 21.78 -28.33 1.34
N VAL A 64 21.70 -27.03 1.15
CA VAL A 64 20.78 -26.39 0.22
C VAL A 64 21.51 -25.53 -0.81
N GLY A 65 20.90 -25.36 -1.98
CA GLY A 65 21.45 -24.54 -3.04
C GLY A 65 20.40 -24.01 -4.00
N LEU A 66 20.88 -23.13 -4.88
CA LEU A 66 20.10 -22.44 -5.89
C LEU A 66 20.85 -22.50 -7.22
N VAL A 67 20.14 -22.80 -8.29
CA VAL A 67 20.60 -22.56 -9.67
C VAL A 67 19.88 -21.35 -10.22
N LEU A 68 20.65 -20.35 -10.61
CA LEU A 68 20.17 -19.13 -11.27
C LEU A 68 20.22 -19.32 -12.78
N VAL A 69 19.08 -19.29 -13.46
CA VAL A 69 18.99 -19.35 -14.91
C VAL A 69 19.20 -17.93 -15.46
N ARG A 70 20.31 -17.71 -16.17
CA ARG A 70 20.62 -16.40 -16.78
C ARG A 70 20.35 -16.39 -18.28
N LEU A 71 20.57 -17.50 -18.99
CA LEU A 71 20.12 -17.67 -20.36
C LEU A 71 19.02 -18.74 -20.43
N TYR A 72 17.77 -18.29 -20.56
CA TYR A 72 16.62 -19.21 -20.64
C TYR A 72 16.42 -19.75 -22.05
N ARG A 73 16.65 -18.96 -23.09
CA ARG A 73 16.51 -19.35 -24.50
C ARG A 73 17.70 -18.85 -25.34
N PRO A 74 18.31 -19.70 -26.16
CA PRO A 74 18.05 -21.13 -26.28
C PRO A 74 18.46 -21.90 -25.02
N TRP A 75 17.74 -22.98 -24.70
CA TRP A 75 18.05 -23.84 -23.56
C TRP A 75 19.30 -24.67 -23.80
N VAL A 76 20.18 -24.72 -22.79
CA VAL A 76 21.46 -25.46 -22.88
C VAL A 76 21.55 -26.48 -21.77
N SER A 77 21.01 -27.69 -21.99
CA SER A 77 20.95 -28.78 -21.01
C SER A 77 22.30 -29.12 -20.39
N SER A 78 23.38 -29.16 -21.21
CA SER A 78 24.71 -29.46 -20.71
C SER A 78 25.26 -28.43 -19.73
N ALA A 79 24.91 -27.14 -19.89
CA ALA A 79 25.32 -26.08 -18.99
C ALA A 79 24.57 -26.17 -17.65
N LEU A 80 23.29 -26.50 -17.65
CA LEU A 80 22.55 -26.79 -16.40
C LEU A 80 23.16 -27.98 -15.65
N LEU A 81 23.39 -29.10 -16.35
CA LEU A 81 23.93 -30.32 -15.74
C LEU A 81 25.32 -30.11 -15.15
N LYS A 82 26.13 -29.20 -15.74
CA LYS A 82 27.49 -28.87 -15.28
C LYS A 82 27.48 -28.20 -13.91
N VAL A 83 26.48 -27.37 -13.62
CA VAL A 83 26.41 -26.59 -12.38
C VAL A 83 25.65 -27.29 -11.25
N LEU A 84 24.85 -28.32 -11.55
CA LEU A 84 24.13 -29.09 -10.54
C LEU A 84 25.07 -29.88 -9.63
N PRO A 85 24.94 -29.80 -8.28
CA PRO A 85 25.69 -30.67 -7.36
C PRO A 85 25.45 -32.14 -7.67
N LYS A 86 26.51 -32.94 -7.58
CA LYS A 86 26.42 -34.42 -7.80
C LYS A 86 25.57 -35.12 -6.72
N THR A 87 25.42 -34.48 -5.57
CA THR A 87 24.70 -34.95 -4.38
C THR A 87 23.22 -34.64 -4.41
N VAL A 88 22.73 -33.88 -5.42
CA VAL A 88 21.34 -33.44 -5.48
C VAL A 88 20.38 -34.62 -5.53
N LYS A 89 19.38 -34.61 -4.66
CA LYS A 89 18.32 -35.62 -4.57
C LYS A 89 16.95 -35.04 -4.91
N LYS A 90 16.74 -33.75 -4.60
CA LYS A 90 15.46 -33.08 -4.78
C LYS A 90 15.66 -31.71 -5.40
N ILE A 91 14.86 -31.43 -6.42
CA ILE A 91 14.87 -30.16 -7.14
C ILE A 91 13.46 -29.57 -7.14
N ALA A 92 13.35 -28.30 -6.78
CA ALA A 92 12.15 -27.50 -6.99
C ALA A 92 12.42 -26.45 -8.07
N VAL A 93 11.57 -26.41 -9.08
CA VAL A 93 11.63 -25.40 -10.14
C VAL A 93 10.57 -24.36 -9.90
N LEU A 94 10.93 -23.07 -9.92
CA LEU A 94 10.02 -21.95 -9.72
C LEU A 94 9.75 -21.21 -11.03
N ASP A 95 8.48 -21.16 -11.39
CA ASP A 95 7.97 -20.41 -12.55
C ASP A 95 7.03 -19.28 -12.09
N ARG A 96 7.26 -18.05 -12.58
CA ARG A 96 6.34 -16.92 -12.34
C ARG A 96 5.27 -16.84 -13.43
N THR A 97 4.68 -17.99 -13.73
CA THR A 97 3.61 -18.11 -14.71
C THR A 97 2.70 -19.28 -14.34
N LYS A 98 1.55 -19.33 -14.99
CA LYS A 98 0.62 -20.47 -14.98
C LYS A 98 0.30 -20.82 -16.42
N GLU A 99 0.50 -22.09 -16.77
CA GLU A 99 0.22 -22.63 -18.12
C GLU A 99 -1.03 -23.53 -18.06
N PRO A 100 -2.24 -22.99 -18.22
CA PRO A 100 -3.47 -23.80 -18.22
C PRO A 100 -3.45 -24.83 -19.35
N GLY A 101 -3.76 -26.09 -19.00
CA GLY A 101 -3.79 -27.18 -19.97
C GLY A 101 -2.43 -27.81 -20.32
N SER A 102 -1.32 -27.27 -19.78
CA SER A 102 0.01 -27.88 -19.90
C SER A 102 0.29 -28.90 -18.78
N LEU A 103 1.22 -29.82 -19.04
CA LEU A 103 1.72 -30.75 -18.03
C LEU A 103 2.56 -30.09 -16.93
N GLY A 104 2.99 -28.86 -17.14
CA GLY A 104 3.77 -28.06 -16.20
C GLY A 104 4.12 -26.70 -16.78
N GLU A 105 4.70 -25.86 -15.97
CA GLU A 105 5.19 -24.54 -16.35
C GLU A 105 6.47 -24.65 -17.19
N PRO A 106 6.81 -23.64 -18.01
CA PRO A 106 7.85 -23.74 -19.03
C PRO A 106 9.25 -24.12 -18.51
N LEU A 107 9.73 -23.48 -17.44
CA LEU A 107 11.06 -23.80 -16.90
C LEU A 107 11.06 -25.21 -16.28
N TYR A 108 9.99 -25.59 -15.58
CA TYR A 108 9.85 -26.93 -15.04
C TYR A 108 9.95 -28.01 -16.15
N LEU A 109 9.27 -27.80 -17.29
CA LEU A 109 9.29 -28.76 -18.41
C LEU A 109 10.69 -28.90 -19.04
N ASP A 110 11.43 -27.80 -19.19
CA ASP A 110 12.80 -27.85 -19.72
C ASP A 110 13.76 -28.59 -18.78
N VAL A 111 13.61 -28.34 -17.46
CA VAL A 111 14.41 -29.07 -16.44
C VAL A 111 14.05 -30.56 -16.44
N ALA A 112 12.74 -30.89 -16.48
CA ALA A 112 12.26 -32.28 -16.51
C ALA A 112 12.82 -33.03 -17.73
N ALA A 113 12.76 -32.44 -18.92
CA ALA A 113 13.31 -33.01 -20.13
C ALA A 113 14.84 -33.22 -20.01
N THR A 114 15.56 -32.21 -19.50
CA THR A 114 17.02 -32.28 -19.30
C THR A 114 17.42 -33.43 -18.35
N LEU A 115 16.75 -33.55 -17.20
CA LEU A 115 17.05 -34.62 -16.24
C LEU A 115 16.74 -36.00 -16.83
N ARG A 116 15.64 -36.12 -17.55
CA ARG A 116 15.23 -37.36 -18.21
C ARG A 116 16.24 -37.81 -19.25
N GLU A 117 16.67 -36.91 -20.14
CA GLU A 117 17.66 -37.17 -21.16
C GLU A 117 19.03 -37.53 -20.56
N ALA A 118 19.40 -36.93 -19.43
CA ALA A 118 20.62 -37.21 -18.69
C ALA A 118 20.56 -38.50 -17.86
N GLY A 119 19.43 -39.22 -17.85
CA GLY A 119 19.26 -40.44 -17.06
C GLY A 119 19.17 -40.23 -15.54
N LYS A 120 18.93 -38.98 -15.06
CA LYS A 120 18.80 -38.63 -13.64
C LYS A 120 17.38 -38.89 -13.14
N ASN A 121 16.90 -40.13 -13.24
CA ASN A 121 15.54 -40.54 -12.90
C ASN A 121 15.32 -40.72 -11.39
N ASP A 122 16.37 -40.74 -10.58
CA ASP A 122 16.39 -40.85 -9.15
C ASP A 122 16.23 -39.50 -8.43
N VAL A 123 16.33 -38.39 -9.16
CA VAL A 123 16.11 -37.05 -8.61
C VAL A 123 14.61 -36.75 -8.56
N ILE A 124 14.09 -36.43 -7.37
CA ILE A 124 12.72 -35.97 -7.20
C ILE A 124 12.62 -34.54 -7.72
N LEU A 125 11.76 -34.32 -8.71
CA LEU A 125 11.54 -33.03 -9.34
C LEU A 125 10.14 -32.51 -9.01
N THR A 126 10.04 -31.27 -8.49
CA THR A 126 8.78 -30.59 -8.18
C THR A 126 8.70 -29.25 -8.93
N GLY A 127 7.49 -28.80 -9.26
CA GLY A 127 7.24 -27.54 -9.94
C GLY A 127 6.37 -26.60 -9.13
N GLY A 128 6.82 -25.36 -8.95
CA GLY A 128 6.13 -24.34 -8.14
C GLY A 128 5.80 -23.07 -8.91
N ARG A 129 4.62 -22.51 -8.63
CA ARG A 129 4.18 -21.21 -9.11
C ARG A 129 4.35 -20.17 -8.02
N TYR A 130 4.79 -18.98 -8.40
CA TYR A 130 4.95 -17.86 -7.46
C TYR A 130 4.69 -16.53 -8.15
N GLY A 131 4.45 -15.48 -7.35
CA GLY A 131 4.43 -14.09 -7.80
C GLY A 131 3.35 -13.74 -8.83
N LEU A 132 2.31 -14.57 -8.98
CA LEU A 132 1.18 -14.31 -9.87
C LEU A 132 0.38 -13.11 -9.35
N GLY A 133 -0.15 -12.28 -10.27
CA GLY A 133 -0.87 -11.08 -9.90
C GLY A 133 0.01 -10.06 -9.12
N SER A 134 1.31 -10.04 -9.38
CA SER A 134 2.29 -9.19 -8.65
C SER A 134 2.38 -9.49 -7.15
N LYS A 135 1.98 -10.69 -6.72
CA LYS A 135 2.15 -11.15 -5.34
C LYS A 135 3.61 -11.12 -4.94
N ASP A 136 3.90 -10.54 -3.78
CA ASP A 136 5.24 -10.54 -3.21
C ASP A 136 5.71 -11.96 -2.86
N THR A 137 7.01 -12.18 -2.88
CA THR A 137 7.61 -13.47 -2.53
C THR A 137 8.71 -13.25 -1.50
N PRO A 138 8.33 -13.14 -0.21
CA PRO A 138 9.28 -12.92 0.86
C PRO A 138 10.07 -14.20 1.23
N PRO A 139 11.11 -14.09 2.07
CA PRO A 139 11.87 -15.24 2.57
C PRO A 139 11.01 -16.34 3.19
N SER A 140 9.89 -16.00 3.84
CA SER A 140 8.93 -16.97 4.41
C SER A 140 8.46 -18.02 3.41
N SER A 141 8.25 -17.62 2.14
CA SER A 141 7.86 -18.50 1.05
C SER A 141 8.99 -19.46 0.66
N ILE A 142 10.24 -18.98 0.62
CA ILE A 142 11.41 -19.80 0.28
C ILE A 142 11.76 -20.77 1.41
N PHE A 143 11.63 -20.36 2.67
CA PHE A 143 11.74 -21.27 3.81
C PHE A 143 10.69 -22.39 3.75
N ALA A 144 9.44 -22.04 3.40
CA ALA A 144 8.36 -23.03 3.23
C ALA A 144 8.71 -24.05 2.14
N LEU A 145 9.34 -23.60 1.05
CA LEU A 145 9.77 -24.47 -0.04
C LEU A 145 10.89 -25.43 0.40
N PHE A 146 11.95 -24.94 1.05
CA PHE A 146 12.99 -25.82 1.56
C PHE A 146 12.47 -26.83 2.57
N LYS A 147 11.55 -26.40 3.44
CA LYS A 147 10.86 -27.31 4.39
C LYS A 147 9.99 -28.35 3.68
N GLU A 148 9.35 -28.00 2.57
CA GLU A 148 8.63 -28.99 1.74
C GLU A 148 9.60 -30.03 1.15
N LEU A 149 10.76 -29.59 0.69
CA LEU A 149 11.80 -30.47 0.13
C LEU A 149 12.46 -31.40 1.18
N GLU A 150 12.26 -31.16 2.49
CA GLU A 150 12.70 -32.12 3.52
C GLU A 150 11.87 -33.40 3.52
N LYS A 151 10.61 -33.35 3.11
CA LYS A 151 9.69 -34.49 3.12
C LYS A 151 10.16 -35.57 2.16
N ASP A 152 9.96 -36.83 2.50
CA ASP A 152 10.27 -37.95 1.60
C ASP A 152 9.52 -37.85 0.27
N GLN A 153 8.27 -37.39 0.33
CA GLN A 153 7.40 -37.16 -0.81
C GLN A 153 6.89 -35.70 -0.77
N PRO A 154 7.65 -34.74 -1.31
CA PRO A 154 7.18 -33.39 -1.46
C PRO A 154 6.06 -33.30 -2.51
N LYS A 155 5.23 -32.26 -2.43
CA LYS A 155 4.19 -32.01 -3.44
C LYS A 155 4.82 -31.89 -4.83
N GLU A 156 4.31 -32.64 -5.80
CA GLU A 156 4.78 -32.58 -7.20
C GLU A 156 4.53 -31.21 -7.82
N ARG A 157 3.41 -30.57 -7.45
CA ARG A 157 3.03 -29.22 -7.83
C ARG A 157 2.63 -28.44 -6.60
N PHE A 158 3.05 -27.18 -6.54
CA PHE A 158 2.72 -26.31 -5.42
C PHE A 158 2.60 -24.85 -5.86
N THR A 159 2.04 -24.03 -4.99
CA THR A 159 1.95 -22.57 -5.15
C THR A 159 2.47 -21.88 -3.89
N LEU A 160 3.25 -20.82 -4.07
CA LEU A 160 3.76 -19.96 -3.01
C LEU A 160 2.96 -18.67 -2.90
N GLY A 161 2.80 -18.15 -1.68
CA GLY A 161 2.28 -16.82 -1.41
C GLY A 161 0.76 -16.70 -1.39
N ILE A 162 -0.01 -17.76 -1.58
CA ILE A 162 -1.47 -17.77 -1.48
C ILE A 162 -1.96 -18.90 -0.58
N THR A 163 -3.18 -18.78 -0.06
CA THR A 163 -3.89 -19.84 0.64
C THR A 163 -4.90 -20.47 -0.30
N ASP A 164 -4.48 -21.52 -1.00
CA ASP A 164 -5.32 -22.29 -1.92
C ASP A 164 -6.01 -23.43 -1.17
N ASP A 165 -7.17 -23.16 -0.67
CA ASP A 165 -8.05 -24.11 0.03
C ASP A 165 -9.00 -24.88 -0.91
N VAL A 166 -8.95 -24.54 -2.22
CA VAL A 166 -9.74 -25.21 -3.26
C VAL A 166 -9.00 -26.41 -3.84
N THR A 167 -7.73 -26.23 -4.25
CA THR A 167 -6.92 -27.32 -4.83
C THR A 167 -5.90 -27.88 -3.84
N GLY A 168 -5.66 -27.20 -2.72
CA GLY A 168 -4.72 -27.63 -1.68
C GLY A 168 -3.25 -27.61 -2.10
N LEU A 169 -2.89 -26.84 -3.15
CA LEU A 169 -1.53 -26.78 -3.68
C LEU A 169 -0.60 -25.81 -2.94
N SER A 170 -1.12 -24.94 -2.10
CA SER A 170 -0.31 -23.96 -1.36
C SER A 170 0.68 -24.62 -0.41
N LEU A 171 1.86 -24.02 -0.30
CA LEU A 171 2.77 -24.27 0.80
C LEU A 171 2.56 -23.18 1.87
N PRO A 172 2.30 -23.57 3.14
CA PRO A 172 2.13 -22.61 4.23
C PRO A 172 3.43 -21.83 4.47
N GLU A 173 3.35 -20.50 4.48
CA GLU A 173 4.52 -19.68 4.82
C GLU A 173 5.02 -19.91 6.23
N VAL A 174 6.33 -19.83 6.42
CA VAL A 174 6.95 -19.87 7.76
C VAL A 174 6.77 -18.51 8.44
N LYS A 175 5.97 -18.48 9.52
CA LYS A 175 5.67 -17.25 10.27
C LYS A 175 5.88 -17.46 11.78
N PRO A 176 6.62 -16.57 12.47
CA PRO A 176 7.45 -15.50 11.88
C PRO A 176 8.63 -16.07 11.09
N ALA A 177 8.97 -15.44 9.98
CA ALA A 177 10.14 -15.82 9.21
C ALA A 177 11.43 -15.36 9.92
N PRO A 178 12.54 -16.15 9.83
CA PRO A 178 13.84 -15.66 10.22
C PRO A 178 14.24 -14.39 9.43
N ILE A 179 14.97 -13.49 10.08
CA ILE A 179 15.53 -12.32 9.42
C ILE A 179 16.71 -12.78 8.56
N THR A 180 16.64 -12.53 7.26
CA THR A 180 17.68 -12.91 6.27
C THR A 180 18.45 -11.71 5.74
N ALA A 181 17.93 -10.49 5.91
CA ALA A 181 18.65 -9.28 5.55
C ALA A 181 20.01 -9.19 6.27
N ALA A 182 21.00 -8.61 5.60
CA ALA A 182 22.35 -8.47 6.17
C ALA A 182 22.31 -7.76 7.53
N ALA A 183 23.10 -8.24 8.48
CA ALA A 183 23.18 -7.64 9.82
C ALA A 183 23.53 -6.15 9.73
N GLY A 184 22.81 -5.32 10.50
CA GLY A 184 22.95 -3.86 10.48
C GLY A 184 22.09 -3.16 9.42
N THR A 185 21.32 -3.88 8.61
CA THR A 185 20.36 -3.25 7.71
C THR A 185 19.20 -2.66 8.52
N LYS A 186 18.97 -1.36 8.34
CA LYS A 186 17.79 -0.65 8.85
C LYS A 186 16.67 -0.73 7.81
N GLU A 187 15.49 -1.12 8.24
CA GLU A 187 14.30 -1.28 7.41
C GLU A 187 13.22 -0.29 7.85
N CYS A 188 12.79 0.57 6.94
CA CYS A 188 11.85 1.65 7.23
C CYS A 188 10.67 1.59 6.26
N LYS A 189 9.44 1.72 6.79
CA LYS A 189 8.19 1.63 6.02
C LYS A 189 7.32 2.86 6.26
N PHE A 190 6.77 3.43 5.18
CA PHE A 190 5.99 4.66 5.27
C PHE A 190 4.67 4.48 4.54
N TRP A 191 3.59 4.73 5.25
CA TRP A 191 2.23 4.71 4.73
C TRP A 191 1.76 6.14 4.47
N GLY A 192 1.64 6.50 3.20
CA GLY A 192 1.25 7.81 2.74
C GLY A 192 0.02 7.78 1.85
N LEU A 193 -0.49 8.96 1.55
CA LEU A 193 -1.62 9.15 0.65
C LEU A 193 -1.14 9.62 -0.73
N GLY A 194 -1.71 9.11 -1.80
CA GLY A 194 -1.41 9.54 -3.15
C GLY A 194 -1.57 11.05 -3.31
N GLY A 195 -0.47 11.73 -3.65
CA GLY A 195 -0.43 13.18 -3.80
C GLY A 195 -0.03 13.98 -2.56
N ASP A 196 0.20 13.35 -1.40
CA ASP A 196 0.62 14.02 -0.16
C ASP A 196 2.11 14.41 -0.12
N GLY A 197 2.91 13.92 -1.07
CA GLY A 197 4.34 14.19 -1.16
C GLY A 197 5.24 13.19 -0.42
N THR A 198 4.69 12.18 0.25
CA THR A 198 5.44 11.15 0.99
C THR A 198 6.49 10.45 0.11
N VAL A 199 6.09 9.99 -1.08
CA VAL A 199 7.01 9.32 -2.02
C VAL A 199 8.16 10.24 -2.44
N GLY A 200 7.87 11.52 -2.70
CA GLY A 200 8.90 12.52 -3.03
C GLY A 200 9.90 12.75 -1.90
N ALA A 201 9.42 12.87 -0.66
CA ALA A 201 10.25 13.01 0.53
C ALA A 201 11.13 11.78 0.75
N ASN A 202 10.58 10.57 0.59
CA ASN A 202 11.32 9.32 0.74
C ASN A 202 12.40 9.13 -0.33
N LYS A 203 12.12 9.50 -1.60
CA LYS A 203 13.14 9.55 -2.66
C LYS A 203 14.28 10.51 -2.31
N ASN A 204 13.94 11.66 -1.74
CA ASN A 204 14.94 12.62 -1.28
C ASN A 204 15.75 12.08 -0.09
N SER A 205 15.12 11.40 0.86
CA SER A 205 15.81 10.76 2.00
C SER A 205 16.82 9.71 1.55
N VAL A 206 16.41 8.81 0.63
CA VAL A 206 17.31 7.80 0.06
C VAL A 206 18.50 8.45 -0.65
N LYS A 207 18.25 9.54 -1.39
CA LYS A 207 19.31 10.28 -2.08
C LYS A 207 20.27 10.95 -1.10
N ILE A 208 19.76 11.58 -0.04
CA ILE A 208 20.60 12.20 1.00
C ILE A 208 21.50 11.14 1.63
N ILE A 209 20.95 10.01 2.06
CA ILE A 209 21.71 8.95 2.71
C ILE A 209 22.74 8.35 1.74
N GLY A 210 22.36 8.06 0.51
CA GLY A 210 23.25 7.46 -0.49
C GLY A 210 24.36 8.39 -0.97
N ASP A 211 24.08 9.70 -1.10
CA ASP A 211 25.08 10.67 -1.59
C ASP A 211 26.06 11.10 -0.49
N HIS A 212 25.71 10.97 0.81
CA HIS A 212 26.44 11.55 1.93
C HIS A 212 26.91 10.53 2.98
N THR A 213 26.68 9.24 2.76
CA THR A 213 27.19 8.16 3.61
C THR A 213 27.74 7.03 2.75
N ASP A 214 28.52 6.14 3.35
CA ASP A 214 29.01 4.92 2.70
C ASP A 214 27.97 3.77 2.71
N LYS A 215 26.73 4.06 3.08
CA LYS A 215 25.66 3.04 3.16
C LYS A 215 25.15 2.65 1.78
N TYR A 216 24.88 1.36 1.63
CA TYR A 216 24.02 0.87 0.57
C TYR A 216 22.59 1.29 0.84
N VAL A 217 21.88 1.70 -0.19
CA VAL A 217 20.49 2.17 -0.10
C VAL A 217 19.61 1.45 -1.11
N GLN A 218 18.39 1.12 -0.69
CA GLN A 218 17.37 0.55 -1.56
C GLN A 218 16.04 1.23 -1.26
N ALA A 219 15.25 1.49 -2.30
CA ALA A 219 13.89 1.99 -2.16
C ALA A 219 12.96 1.27 -3.12
N TYR A 220 11.78 0.91 -2.62
CA TYR A 220 10.68 0.43 -3.42
C TYR A 220 9.40 1.17 -3.03
N PHE A 221 8.55 1.47 -4.02
CA PHE A 221 7.31 2.23 -3.81
C PHE A 221 6.14 1.43 -4.34
N GLN A 222 5.24 1.07 -3.45
CA GLN A 222 4.00 0.39 -3.75
C GLN A 222 2.88 1.43 -3.88
N TYR A 223 2.05 1.28 -4.90
CA TYR A 223 0.96 2.19 -5.20
C TYR A 223 -0.36 1.43 -5.27
N ASP A 224 -1.43 2.09 -4.85
CA ASP A 224 -2.79 1.70 -5.16
C ASP A 224 -3.09 1.96 -6.66
N SER A 225 -4.06 1.28 -7.23
CA SER A 225 -4.60 1.56 -8.56
C SER A 225 -5.20 2.96 -8.65
N LYS A 226 -5.77 3.46 -7.58
CA LYS A 226 -6.31 4.83 -7.46
C LYS A 226 -5.18 5.85 -7.41
N LYS A 227 -5.20 6.82 -8.32
CA LYS A 227 -4.13 7.84 -8.40
C LYS A 227 -4.25 8.91 -7.33
N THR A 228 -5.45 9.42 -7.10
CA THR A 228 -5.71 10.46 -6.10
C THR A 228 -6.32 9.85 -4.85
N GLY A 229 -5.63 10.01 -3.71
CA GLY A 229 -6.07 9.47 -2.44
C GLY A 229 -5.93 7.96 -2.30
N GLY A 230 -5.24 7.29 -3.21
CA GLY A 230 -4.83 5.90 -3.07
C GLY A 230 -3.72 5.75 -2.04
N VAL A 231 -3.58 4.55 -1.48
CA VAL A 231 -2.50 4.25 -0.52
C VAL A 231 -1.16 4.20 -1.25
N THR A 232 -0.15 4.81 -0.66
CA THR A 232 1.24 4.63 -1.09
C THR A 232 2.05 4.04 0.05
N ILE A 233 2.84 3.01 -0.23
CA ILE A 233 3.71 2.42 0.78
C ILE A 233 5.15 2.48 0.26
N SER A 234 6.02 3.16 1.02
CA SER A 234 7.44 3.24 0.70
C SER A 234 8.22 2.27 1.58
N HIS A 235 9.08 1.48 0.98
CA HIS A 235 9.96 0.51 1.63
C HIS A 235 11.40 0.96 1.43
N LEU A 236 12.09 1.37 2.49
CA LEU A 236 13.45 1.85 2.43
C LEU A 236 14.37 0.95 3.25
N ARG A 237 15.50 0.55 2.68
CA ARG A 237 16.56 -0.19 3.36
C ARG A 237 17.88 0.56 3.29
N PHE A 238 18.61 0.57 4.40
CA PHE A 238 19.90 1.21 4.56
C PHE A 238 20.84 0.27 5.31
N GLY A 239 22.07 0.05 4.81
CA GLY A 239 22.99 -0.86 5.46
C GLY A 239 24.43 -0.68 5.02
N ASP A 240 25.35 -1.24 5.80
CA ASP A 240 26.79 -1.20 5.53
C ASP A 240 27.24 -2.34 4.59
N LYS A 241 26.31 -3.19 4.18
CA LYS A 241 26.53 -4.30 3.24
C LYS A 241 25.56 -4.20 2.06
N PRO A 242 25.90 -4.77 0.90
CA PRO A 242 24.98 -4.83 -0.24
C PRO A 242 23.62 -5.41 0.14
N ILE A 243 22.56 -4.75 -0.33
CA ILE A 243 21.17 -5.13 -0.06
C ILE A 243 20.67 -5.98 -1.23
N ARG A 244 20.26 -7.22 -0.94
CA ARG A 244 19.74 -8.19 -1.91
C ARG A 244 18.28 -8.56 -1.66
N SER A 245 17.53 -7.72 -0.94
CA SER A 245 16.17 -7.97 -0.47
C SER A 245 15.14 -7.34 -1.41
N PRO A 246 14.67 -7.99 -2.51
CA PRO A 246 13.74 -7.40 -3.48
C PRO A 246 12.28 -7.58 -3.07
N TYR A 247 11.99 -7.91 -1.82
CA TYR A 247 10.66 -8.11 -1.25
C TYR A 247 10.24 -6.95 -0.36
N TYR A 248 8.93 -6.84 -0.09
CA TYR A 248 8.39 -5.81 0.79
C TYR A 248 8.87 -5.97 2.23
N ILE A 249 9.03 -4.85 2.92
CA ILE A 249 9.36 -4.83 4.34
C ILE A 249 8.12 -5.23 5.12
N ASN A 250 8.24 -6.28 5.92
CA ASN A 250 7.23 -6.77 6.84
C ASN A 250 7.74 -6.93 8.29
N GLN A 251 9.01 -6.55 8.52
CA GLN A 251 9.65 -6.46 9.83
C GLN A 251 10.54 -5.22 9.82
N ALA A 252 9.99 -4.08 10.20
CA ALA A 252 10.63 -2.78 10.10
C ALA A 252 11.20 -2.29 11.44
N ASP A 253 12.31 -1.57 11.38
CA ASP A 253 12.84 -0.84 12.54
C ASP A 253 12.04 0.45 12.80
N PHE A 254 11.46 1.02 11.73
CA PHE A 254 10.66 2.24 11.77
C PHE A 254 9.47 2.13 10.83
N VAL A 255 8.27 2.41 11.33
CA VAL A 255 7.04 2.53 10.52
C VAL A 255 6.40 3.89 10.78
N ALA A 256 6.03 4.60 9.72
CA ALA A 256 5.31 5.86 9.79
C ALA A 256 3.94 5.77 9.12
N CYS A 257 2.90 6.21 9.84
CA CYS A 257 1.56 6.46 9.33
C CYS A 257 1.41 7.96 9.07
N HIS A 258 1.39 8.39 7.81
CA HIS A 258 1.30 9.80 7.44
C HIS A 258 -0.13 10.32 7.35
N ASN A 259 -1.13 9.42 7.26
CA ASN A 259 -2.54 9.79 7.23
C ASN A 259 -3.30 9.08 8.35
N PRO A 260 -3.92 9.82 9.30
CA PRO A 260 -4.60 9.24 10.45
C PRO A 260 -5.82 8.37 10.06
N ALA A 261 -6.43 8.60 8.88
CA ALA A 261 -7.53 7.77 8.39
C ALA A 261 -7.17 6.28 8.30
N TYR A 262 -5.91 5.94 8.09
CA TYR A 262 -5.47 4.54 8.02
C TYR A 262 -5.59 3.80 9.35
N ILE A 263 -5.54 4.51 10.47
CA ILE A 263 -5.86 3.97 11.80
C ILE A 263 -7.35 3.59 11.86
N HIS A 264 -8.24 4.49 11.43
CA HIS A 264 -9.69 4.23 11.40
C HIS A 264 -10.08 3.12 10.41
N MET A 265 -9.34 3.00 9.31
CA MET A 265 -9.54 1.92 8.33
C MET A 265 -9.04 0.56 8.84
N GLY A 266 -8.34 0.52 9.99
CA GLY A 266 -7.81 -0.71 10.57
C GLY A 266 -6.69 -1.35 9.74
N MET A 267 -5.88 -0.53 9.05
CA MET A 267 -4.74 -1.02 8.30
C MET A 267 -3.68 -1.60 9.23
N LYS A 268 -3.14 -2.76 8.88
CA LYS A 268 -2.11 -3.46 9.66
C LYS A 268 -0.73 -2.83 9.45
N MET A 269 -0.46 -1.74 10.15
CA MET A 269 0.80 -1.00 10.04
C MET A 269 1.76 -1.32 11.18
N VAL A 270 1.26 -1.35 12.41
CA VAL A 270 2.10 -1.55 13.59
C VAL A 270 2.64 -2.96 13.70
N GLN A 271 1.93 -3.95 13.16
CA GLN A 271 2.35 -5.35 13.13
C GLN A 271 3.59 -5.60 12.26
N ASP A 272 3.93 -4.64 11.41
CA ASP A 272 5.19 -4.67 10.64
C ASP A 272 6.39 -4.14 11.43
N VAL A 273 6.19 -3.59 12.63
CA VAL A 273 7.29 -3.06 13.47
C VAL A 273 7.94 -4.20 14.24
N LYS A 274 9.27 -4.30 14.17
CA LYS A 274 10.06 -5.22 15.00
C LYS A 274 9.86 -4.92 16.49
N PRO A 275 9.94 -5.91 17.39
CA PRO A 275 9.96 -5.65 18.83
C PRO A 275 11.00 -4.58 19.19
N GLY A 276 10.59 -3.57 19.98
CA GLY A 276 11.42 -2.43 20.34
C GLY A 276 11.60 -1.36 19.25
N GLY A 277 11.03 -1.58 18.05
CA GLY A 277 11.08 -0.63 16.96
C GLY A 277 10.18 0.60 17.17
N VAL A 278 10.15 1.49 16.19
CA VAL A 278 9.44 2.78 16.27
C VAL A 278 8.20 2.77 15.40
N PHE A 279 7.07 3.20 15.94
CA PHE A 279 5.85 3.54 15.22
C PHE A 279 5.50 5.01 15.39
N MET A 280 5.39 5.75 14.29
CA MET A 280 5.07 7.18 14.28
C MET A 280 3.75 7.43 13.55
N ILE A 281 2.85 8.21 14.16
CA ILE A 281 1.56 8.59 13.57
C ILE A 281 1.50 10.11 13.39
N ASN A 282 1.22 10.57 12.18
CA ASN A 282 0.87 11.96 11.92
C ASN A 282 -0.61 12.17 12.21
N CYS A 283 -0.93 12.81 13.32
CA CYS A 283 -2.29 13.09 13.75
C CYS A 283 -2.36 14.37 14.61
N GLN A 284 -3.57 14.86 14.80
CA GLN A 284 -3.86 16.01 15.68
C GLN A 284 -4.33 15.57 17.07
N TRP A 285 -4.33 14.27 17.35
CA TRP A 285 -4.87 13.69 18.57
C TRP A 285 -3.98 13.89 19.78
N THR A 286 -4.60 14.14 20.92
CA THR A 286 -3.98 14.00 22.25
C THR A 286 -3.75 12.52 22.56
N ASP A 287 -2.97 12.21 23.59
CA ASP A 287 -2.73 10.82 24.02
C ASP A 287 -4.05 10.11 24.42
N ALA A 288 -5.00 10.84 24.99
CA ALA A 288 -6.31 10.30 25.35
C ALA A 288 -7.14 9.97 24.10
N GLU A 289 -7.21 10.87 23.13
CA GLU A 289 -7.89 10.64 21.85
C GLU A 289 -7.21 9.52 21.07
N LEU A 290 -5.87 9.42 21.09
CA LEU A 290 -5.14 8.33 20.47
C LEU A 290 -5.55 6.96 21.04
N ASP A 291 -5.78 6.89 22.37
CA ASP A 291 -6.29 5.68 23.02
C ASP A 291 -7.70 5.30 22.50
N GLU A 292 -8.54 6.27 22.20
CA GLU A 292 -9.87 6.02 21.63
C GLU A 292 -9.81 5.56 20.16
N HIS A 293 -8.84 6.03 19.40
CA HIS A 293 -8.73 5.76 17.97
C HIS A 293 -8.01 4.44 17.62
N LEU A 294 -7.05 4.00 18.43
CA LEU A 294 -6.35 2.74 18.20
C LEU A 294 -7.24 1.53 18.54
N ASN A 295 -7.27 0.55 17.67
CA ASN A 295 -7.97 -0.70 17.92
C ASN A 295 -7.26 -1.59 18.94
N ALA A 296 -7.97 -2.57 19.48
CA ALA A 296 -7.45 -3.48 20.52
C ALA A 296 -6.23 -4.28 20.06
N ALA A 297 -6.20 -4.72 18.81
CA ALA A 297 -5.07 -5.49 18.27
C ALA A 297 -3.78 -4.66 18.19
N ASP A 298 -3.89 -3.40 17.75
CA ASP A 298 -2.76 -2.47 17.65
C ASP A 298 -2.23 -2.11 19.03
N LYS A 299 -3.11 -1.76 19.98
CA LYS A 299 -2.74 -1.50 21.38
C LYS A 299 -1.96 -2.65 21.99
N LYS A 300 -2.52 -3.86 21.86
CA LYS A 300 -1.88 -5.08 22.39
C LYS A 300 -0.52 -5.32 21.76
N TYR A 301 -0.41 -5.19 20.44
CA TYR A 301 0.87 -5.37 19.75
C TYR A 301 1.93 -4.36 20.23
N ILE A 302 1.55 -3.09 20.36
CA ILE A 302 2.44 -2.01 20.85
C ILE A 302 2.97 -2.34 22.26
N ALA A 303 2.08 -2.74 23.17
CA ALA A 303 2.45 -3.05 24.54
C ALA A 303 3.30 -4.32 24.65
N ASP A 304 2.87 -5.42 24.02
CA ASP A 304 3.54 -6.73 24.12
C ASP A 304 4.93 -6.74 23.48
N ASN A 305 5.16 -5.91 22.47
CA ASN A 305 6.42 -5.84 21.74
C ASN A 305 7.28 -4.63 22.11
N ASN A 306 6.92 -3.87 23.15
CA ASN A 306 7.65 -2.67 23.59
C ASN A 306 7.90 -1.68 22.43
N ILE A 307 6.90 -1.47 21.56
CA ILE A 307 7.01 -0.54 20.44
C ILE A 307 7.12 0.89 20.98
N GLN A 308 8.08 1.62 20.48
CA GLN A 308 8.24 3.04 20.80
C GLN A 308 7.26 3.86 19.95
N LEU A 309 6.19 4.32 20.60
CA LEU A 309 5.11 5.05 19.96
C LEU A 309 5.39 6.56 19.98
N TYR A 310 5.25 7.17 18.81
CA TYR A 310 5.36 8.62 18.65
C TYR A 310 4.18 9.18 17.86
N THR A 311 3.77 10.40 18.21
CA THR A 311 2.86 11.21 17.40
C THR A 311 3.56 12.48 16.93
N ILE A 312 3.05 13.05 15.84
CA ILE A 312 3.47 14.35 15.32
C ILE A 312 2.26 15.04 14.70
N ASN A 313 2.01 16.29 15.08
CA ASN A 313 1.00 17.11 14.43
C ASN A 313 1.64 17.97 13.33
N ALA A 314 2.03 17.31 12.22
CA ALA A 314 2.58 17.99 11.08
C ALA A 314 1.56 18.83 10.32
N ILE A 315 0.26 18.54 10.48
CA ILE A 315 -0.85 19.21 9.80
C ILE A 315 -0.94 20.66 10.26
N ASP A 316 -1.10 20.89 11.57
CA ASP A 316 -1.22 22.24 12.12
C ASP A 316 0.10 23.00 11.96
N LYS A 317 1.23 22.33 12.12
CA LYS A 317 2.54 22.94 11.87
C LYS A 317 2.73 23.41 10.43
N ALA A 318 2.27 22.64 9.45
CA ALA A 318 2.31 23.07 8.05
C ALA A 318 1.43 24.29 7.78
N ILE A 319 0.25 24.35 8.40
CA ILE A 319 -0.66 25.51 8.31
C ILE A 319 -0.03 26.74 8.98
N GLU A 320 0.52 26.60 10.19
CA GLU A 320 1.20 27.65 10.94
C GLU A 320 2.37 28.28 10.18
N ILE A 321 3.17 27.45 9.51
CA ILE A 321 4.32 27.88 8.70
C ILE A 321 3.88 28.53 7.36
N GLY A 322 2.63 28.31 6.93
CA GLY A 322 2.10 28.77 5.65
C GLY A 322 2.29 27.77 4.49
N MET A 323 2.59 26.52 4.80
CA MET A 323 2.74 25.45 3.79
C MET A 323 1.41 24.77 3.42
N GLY A 324 0.30 25.13 4.08
CA GLY A 324 -1.02 24.55 3.86
C GLY A 324 -1.01 23.04 4.17
N LYS A 325 -1.31 22.21 3.18
CA LYS A 325 -1.38 20.74 3.32
C LYS A 325 -0.03 20.01 3.20
N ARG A 326 1.08 20.72 3.01
CA ARG A 326 2.39 20.13 2.69
C ARG A 326 3.12 19.72 3.96
N THR A 327 2.83 18.54 4.47
CA THR A 327 3.44 17.97 5.70
C THR A 327 4.72 17.19 5.45
N ASN A 328 4.99 16.83 4.20
CA ASN A 328 6.04 15.88 3.82
C ASN A 328 7.45 16.26 4.29
N THR A 329 7.82 17.55 4.26
CA THR A 329 9.15 18.00 4.73
C THR A 329 9.27 17.89 6.26
N ILE A 330 8.19 18.20 7.00
CA ILE A 330 8.11 18.06 8.46
C ILE A 330 8.28 16.59 8.85
N LEU A 331 7.54 15.70 8.18
CA LEU A 331 7.56 14.25 8.42
C LEU A 331 8.91 13.62 8.04
N GLN A 332 9.56 14.11 6.98
CA GLN A 332 10.91 13.69 6.61
C GLN A 332 11.95 14.02 7.69
N SER A 333 11.85 15.20 8.29
CA SER A 333 12.73 15.61 9.38
C SER A 333 12.53 14.74 10.63
N ALA A 334 11.27 14.46 10.99
CA ALA A 334 10.92 13.54 12.07
C ALA A 334 11.48 12.12 11.83
N PHE A 335 11.43 11.63 10.59
CA PHE A 335 12.04 10.36 10.22
C PHE A 335 13.54 10.33 10.51
N PHE A 336 14.32 11.32 10.06
CA PHE A 336 15.75 11.36 10.33
C PHE A 336 16.07 11.40 11.82
N LYS A 337 15.24 12.08 12.62
CA LYS A 337 15.40 12.13 14.08
C LYS A 337 15.15 10.78 14.76
N LEU A 338 14.12 10.02 14.29
CA LEU A 338 13.65 8.81 14.99
C LEU A 338 14.30 7.52 14.46
N ALA A 339 14.66 7.46 13.18
CA ALA A 339 15.17 6.24 12.56
C ALA A 339 16.66 6.02 12.77
N ASP A 340 17.40 7.05 13.21
CA ASP A 340 18.84 7.00 13.52
C ASP A 340 19.66 6.34 12.38
N VAL A 341 19.49 6.85 11.17
CA VAL A 341 20.19 6.34 9.98
C VAL A 341 21.48 7.10 9.66
N MET A 342 21.59 8.33 10.15
CA MET A 342 22.77 9.20 10.06
C MET A 342 22.69 10.28 11.16
N PRO A 343 23.82 10.99 11.48
CA PRO A 343 23.80 12.09 12.44
C PRO A 343 22.76 13.14 12.08
N ILE A 344 21.95 13.55 13.05
CA ILE A 344 20.79 14.42 12.80
C ILE A 344 21.18 15.80 12.28
N ASP A 345 22.29 16.37 12.78
CA ASP A 345 22.77 17.68 12.35
C ASP A 345 23.18 17.67 10.87
N ASP A 346 23.85 16.59 10.43
CA ASP A 346 24.22 16.38 9.03
C ASP A 346 22.96 16.23 8.16
N ALA A 347 21.99 15.43 8.62
CA ALA A 347 20.73 15.23 7.91
C ALA A 347 19.98 16.55 7.69
N VAL A 348 19.93 17.41 8.72
CA VAL A 348 19.29 18.74 8.66
C VAL A 348 20.00 19.64 7.65
N GLU A 349 21.34 19.66 7.66
CA GLU A 349 22.13 20.44 6.71
C GLU A 349 21.83 20.00 5.26
N TYR A 350 21.86 18.70 5.01
CA TYR A 350 21.58 18.15 3.67
C TYR A 350 20.13 18.36 3.23
N MET A 351 19.16 18.23 4.13
CA MET A 351 17.77 18.56 3.84
C MET A 351 17.61 20.04 3.47
N LYS A 352 18.22 20.96 4.21
CA LYS A 352 18.18 22.41 3.93
C LYS A 352 18.86 22.73 2.59
N ALA A 353 19.97 22.08 2.27
CA ALA A 353 20.64 22.21 0.97
C ALA A 353 19.78 21.69 -0.18
N ALA A 354 19.15 20.53 -0.01
CA ALA A 354 18.22 19.94 -0.99
C ALA A 354 16.99 20.84 -1.23
N ALA A 355 16.41 21.41 -0.17
CA ALA A 355 15.30 22.34 -0.25
C ALA A 355 15.70 23.61 -1.03
N LYS A 356 16.89 24.19 -0.76
CA LYS A 356 17.43 25.34 -1.49
C LYS A 356 17.61 25.02 -2.98
N LYS A 357 18.16 23.84 -3.30
CA LYS A 357 18.33 23.37 -4.69
C LYS A 357 17.00 23.22 -5.41
N SER A 358 15.98 22.66 -4.75
CA SER A 358 14.67 22.38 -5.35
C SER A 358 13.79 23.61 -5.49
N TYR A 359 13.85 24.52 -4.52
CA TYR A 359 12.92 25.65 -4.42
C TYR A 359 13.57 27.02 -4.63
N GLY A 360 14.88 27.13 -4.77
CA GLY A 360 15.56 28.40 -4.94
C GLY A 360 15.06 29.26 -6.08
N LYS A 361 14.65 28.63 -7.19
CA LYS A 361 14.01 29.32 -8.34
C LYS A 361 12.63 29.91 -8.03
N LYS A 362 11.97 29.48 -6.95
CA LYS A 362 10.66 29.99 -6.51
C LYS A 362 10.77 31.15 -5.53
N GLY A 363 11.99 31.57 -5.19
CA GLY A 363 12.29 32.69 -4.31
C GLY A 363 12.67 32.27 -2.88
N ASP A 364 13.40 33.16 -2.21
CA ASP A 364 13.95 32.91 -0.87
C ASP A 364 12.87 32.65 0.20
N ALA A 365 11.70 33.28 0.08
CA ALA A 365 10.59 33.05 1.01
C ALA A 365 10.16 31.58 1.04
N VAL A 366 10.12 30.91 -0.13
CA VAL A 366 9.76 29.49 -0.22
C VAL A 366 10.86 28.60 0.37
N VAL A 367 12.15 28.96 0.18
CA VAL A 367 13.27 28.24 0.78
C VAL A 367 13.21 28.34 2.30
N GLN A 368 13.04 29.57 2.85
CA GLN A 368 12.93 29.78 4.30
C GLN A 368 11.74 29.05 4.92
N MET A 369 10.62 28.98 4.22
CA MET A 369 9.45 28.23 4.66
C MET A 369 9.75 26.72 4.79
N ASN A 370 10.47 26.14 3.80
CA ASN A 370 10.91 24.75 3.88
C ASN A 370 11.94 24.51 4.98
N TRP A 371 12.85 25.44 5.24
CA TRP A 371 13.80 25.34 6.35
C TRP A 371 13.10 25.35 7.71
N LYS A 372 12.10 26.24 7.90
CA LYS A 372 11.26 26.25 9.10
C LYS A 372 10.51 24.92 9.27
N ALA A 373 10.05 24.31 8.18
CA ALA A 373 9.38 23.01 8.22
C ALA A 373 10.34 21.88 8.65
N ILE A 374 11.60 21.92 8.21
CA ILE A 374 12.62 20.96 8.65
C ILE A 374 12.85 21.08 10.17
N ASP A 375 13.06 22.31 10.66
CA ASP A 375 13.27 22.55 12.09
C ASP A 375 12.04 22.16 12.92
N ALA A 376 10.83 22.53 12.47
CA ALA A 376 9.58 22.17 13.13
C ALA A 376 9.37 20.65 13.25
N GLY A 377 9.80 19.86 12.27
CA GLY A 377 9.68 18.40 12.30
C GLY A 377 10.56 17.75 13.40
N LEU A 378 11.66 18.39 13.78
CA LEU A 378 12.48 17.93 14.90
C LEU A 378 11.80 18.19 16.25
N ASP A 379 11.15 19.34 16.39
CA ASP A 379 10.60 19.79 17.65
C ASP A 379 9.20 19.24 17.92
N ALA A 380 8.42 18.96 16.86
CA ALA A 380 7.01 18.55 16.97
C ALA A 380 6.80 17.07 17.30
N VAL A 381 7.87 16.26 17.32
CA VAL A 381 7.78 14.84 17.67
C VAL A 381 7.47 14.66 19.14
N HIS A 382 6.35 14.00 19.45
CA HIS A 382 5.91 13.68 20.81
C HIS A 382 6.01 12.18 21.06
N LYS A 383 6.69 11.79 22.15
CA LYS A 383 6.75 10.39 22.58
C LYS A 383 5.54 10.08 23.44
N VAL A 384 4.78 9.06 23.06
CA VAL A 384 3.60 8.61 23.80
C VAL A 384 4.01 7.59 24.86
N GLU A 385 3.62 7.80 26.09
CA GLU A 385 3.77 6.81 27.16
C GLU A 385 2.68 5.73 27.00
N VAL A 386 3.11 4.51 26.65
CA VAL A 386 2.19 3.38 26.40
C VAL A 386 1.53 2.94 27.71
N PRO A 387 0.19 3.02 27.85
CA PRO A 387 -0.49 2.60 29.06
C PRO A 387 -0.34 1.10 29.32
N ALA A 388 -0.14 0.70 30.58
CA ALA A 388 -0.07 -0.72 30.95
C ALA A 388 -1.37 -1.50 30.63
N SER A 389 -2.51 -0.81 30.56
CA SER A 389 -3.80 -1.38 30.16
C SER A 389 -3.83 -1.91 28.74
N TRP A 390 -2.93 -1.44 27.86
CA TRP A 390 -2.87 -1.89 26.48
C TRP A 390 -2.40 -3.35 26.29
N SER A 391 -1.80 -3.96 27.30
CA SER A 391 -1.51 -5.40 27.28
C SER A 391 -2.78 -6.27 27.31
N ASN A 392 -3.88 -5.71 27.89
CA ASN A 392 -5.20 -6.35 27.91
C ASN A 392 -6.28 -5.32 27.57
N PRO A 393 -6.31 -4.81 26.33
CA PRO A 393 -7.23 -3.76 25.93
C PRO A 393 -8.68 -4.29 25.92
N ALA A 394 -9.65 -3.40 26.10
CA ALA A 394 -11.05 -3.72 25.86
C ALA A 394 -11.26 -4.14 24.41
N ALA A 395 -12.21 -5.05 24.18
CA ALA A 395 -12.55 -5.47 22.83
C ALA A 395 -13.11 -4.27 22.02
N ASP A 396 -12.75 -4.25 20.75
CA ASP A 396 -13.30 -3.25 19.84
C ASP A 396 -14.83 -3.36 19.76
N PRO A 397 -15.53 -2.25 19.51
CA PRO A 397 -16.97 -2.27 19.29
C PRO A 397 -17.30 -3.12 18.05
N ALA A 398 -18.45 -3.79 18.07
CA ALA A 398 -18.91 -4.55 16.93
C ALA A 398 -18.99 -3.67 15.67
N PRO A 399 -18.59 -4.16 14.49
CA PRO A 399 -18.71 -3.42 13.24
C PRO A 399 -20.14 -2.97 12.99
N LYS A 400 -20.32 -1.74 12.51
CA LYS A 400 -21.66 -1.24 12.16
C LYS A 400 -22.31 -2.16 11.14
N ALA A 401 -23.61 -2.47 11.32
CA ALA A 401 -24.37 -3.21 10.33
C ALA A 401 -24.41 -2.43 9.00
N LEU A 402 -24.10 -3.10 7.91
CA LEU A 402 -24.26 -2.54 6.57
C LEU A 402 -25.71 -2.76 6.11
N LYS A 403 -26.27 -1.75 5.45
CA LYS A 403 -27.59 -1.84 4.80
C LYS A 403 -27.38 -2.13 3.31
N GLY A 404 -28.21 -2.95 2.70
CA GLY A 404 -28.16 -3.24 1.27
C GLY A 404 -28.58 -4.67 0.95
N PRO A 405 -28.54 -5.07 -0.34
CA PRO A 405 -28.76 -6.46 -0.75
C PRO A 405 -27.78 -7.41 -0.05
N GLU A 406 -28.26 -8.58 0.36
CA GLU A 406 -27.47 -9.55 1.14
C GLU A 406 -26.17 -9.96 0.42
N ALA A 407 -26.25 -10.25 -0.89
CA ALA A 407 -25.10 -10.62 -1.70
C ALA A 407 -24.02 -9.51 -1.72
N LEU A 408 -24.44 -8.25 -1.90
CA LEU A 408 -23.55 -7.09 -1.87
C LEU A 408 -22.90 -6.91 -0.50
N VAL A 409 -23.69 -6.95 0.58
CA VAL A 409 -23.17 -6.81 1.95
C VAL A 409 -22.17 -7.91 2.27
N LYS A 410 -22.47 -9.15 1.86
CA LYS A 410 -21.54 -10.28 2.02
C LYS A 410 -20.23 -10.03 1.27
N GLN A 411 -20.27 -9.62 0.02
CA GLN A 411 -19.09 -9.31 -0.79
C GLN A 411 -18.26 -8.17 -0.18
N ILE A 412 -18.93 -7.12 0.33
CA ILE A 412 -18.24 -6.02 1.03
C ILE A 412 -17.47 -6.56 2.24
N ARG A 413 -18.12 -7.31 3.11
CA ARG A 413 -17.53 -7.81 4.37
C ARG A 413 -16.40 -8.81 4.15
N ASP A 414 -16.66 -9.79 3.26
CA ASP A 414 -15.79 -10.94 3.12
C ASP A 414 -14.58 -10.67 2.22
N VAL A 415 -14.71 -9.73 1.27
CA VAL A 415 -13.68 -9.50 0.25
C VAL A 415 -13.20 -8.05 0.22
N MET A 416 -14.11 -7.08 0.05
CA MET A 416 -13.69 -5.70 -0.21
C MET A 416 -13.10 -5.01 1.02
N GLU A 417 -13.64 -5.18 2.22
CA GLU A 417 -13.08 -4.58 3.43
C GLU A 417 -11.66 -5.11 3.74
N PRO A 418 -11.36 -6.42 3.68
CA PRO A 418 -9.99 -6.91 3.81
C PRO A 418 -9.04 -6.31 2.76
N ILE A 419 -9.45 -6.25 1.50
CA ILE A 419 -8.63 -5.64 0.43
C ILE A 419 -8.40 -4.15 0.70
N SER A 420 -9.44 -3.41 1.10
CA SER A 420 -9.34 -1.97 1.40
C SER A 420 -8.43 -1.67 2.59
N ARG A 421 -8.31 -2.61 3.54
CA ARG A 421 -7.35 -2.53 4.66
C ARG A 421 -5.94 -2.99 4.30
N MET A 422 -5.66 -3.29 3.02
CA MET A 422 -4.38 -3.87 2.56
C MET A 422 -4.07 -5.24 3.19
N ASP A 423 -5.10 -6.01 3.56
CA ASP A 423 -5.03 -7.36 4.13
C ASP A 423 -5.61 -8.43 3.17
N GLY A 424 -5.69 -8.13 1.88
CA GLY A 424 -6.18 -9.06 0.85
C GLY A 424 -5.40 -10.38 0.79
N ASP A 425 -4.14 -10.37 1.22
CA ASP A 425 -3.29 -11.56 1.29
C ASP A 425 -3.75 -12.59 2.34
N SER A 426 -4.61 -12.20 3.28
CA SER A 426 -5.22 -13.12 4.25
C SER A 426 -6.37 -13.92 3.65
N LEU A 427 -6.91 -13.51 2.51
CA LEU A 427 -8.05 -14.15 1.88
C LEU A 427 -7.65 -15.48 1.22
N PRO A 428 -8.39 -16.58 1.47
CA PRO A 428 -8.20 -17.83 0.75
C PRO A 428 -8.77 -17.74 -0.67
N VAL A 429 -8.38 -18.67 -1.54
CA VAL A 429 -8.89 -18.74 -2.93
C VAL A 429 -10.41 -18.89 -2.97
N SER A 430 -11.01 -19.66 -2.04
CA SER A 430 -12.46 -19.84 -1.95
C SER A 430 -13.24 -18.55 -1.70
N ALA A 431 -12.62 -17.51 -1.12
CA ALA A 431 -13.26 -16.21 -0.95
C ALA A 431 -13.71 -15.58 -2.28
N PHE A 432 -13.13 -16.02 -3.40
CA PHE A 432 -13.42 -15.53 -4.75
C PHE A 432 -14.28 -16.46 -5.60
N GLU A 433 -14.86 -17.54 -5.04
CA GLU A 433 -15.70 -18.48 -5.78
C GLU A 433 -16.88 -17.79 -6.48
N GLY A 434 -17.48 -16.79 -5.86
CA GLY A 434 -18.56 -15.98 -6.45
C GLY A 434 -18.12 -15.05 -7.58
N ASN A 435 -16.81 -14.89 -7.79
CA ASN A 435 -16.23 -13.89 -8.71
C ASN A 435 -15.35 -14.53 -9.80
N VAL A 436 -15.50 -15.83 -10.08
CA VAL A 436 -14.63 -16.58 -11.01
C VAL A 436 -14.62 -16.03 -12.43
N ASN A 437 -15.69 -15.38 -12.85
CA ASN A 437 -15.83 -14.72 -14.15
C ASN A 437 -15.50 -13.22 -14.11
N GLY A 438 -15.05 -12.68 -12.96
CA GLY A 438 -14.80 -11.26 -12.76
C GLY A 438 -16.08 -10.44 -12.51
N GLU A 439 -17.20 -11.07 -12.23
CA GLU A 439 -18.46 -10.41 -11.89
C GLU A 439 -18.45 -9.93 -10.43
N TRP A 440 -18.92 -8.69 -10.21
CA TRP A 440 -19.03 -8.06 -8.92
C TRP A 440 -20.40 -7.46 -8.72
N GLU A 441 -20.90 -7.47 -7.47
CA GLU A 441 -22.16 -6.83 -7.13
C GLU A 441 -22.08 -5.32 -7.35
N GLN A 442 -23.09 -4.74 -7.96
CA GLN A 442 -23.14 -3.31 -8.25
C GLN A 442 -23.39 -2.48 -6.99
N GLY A 443 -22.86 -1.25 -6.97
CA GLY A 443 -23.05 -0.31 -5.87
C GLY A 443 -22.03 -0.45 -4.75
N ALA A 444 -21.00 -1.28 -4.91
CA ALA A 444 -19.99 -1.55 -3.90
C ALA A 444 -19.20 -0.30 -3.48
N SER A 445 -18.96 0.65 -4.39
CA SER A 445 -18.24 1.89 -4.10
C SER A 445 -18.92 2.79 -3.06
N ALA A 446 -20.22 2.67 -2.88
CA ALA A 446 -20.95 3.41 -1.84
C ALA A 446 -20.49 3.05 -0.41
N TYR A 447 -19.89 1.88 -0.23
CA TYR A 447 -19.39 1.40 1.08
C TYR A 447 -17.92 1.73 1.32
N GLU A 448 -17.21 2.29 0.34
CA GLU A 448 -15.78 2.62 0.44
C GLU A 448 -15.57 3.98 1.11
N LYS A 449 -16.05 4.18 2.30
CA LYS A 449 -15.98 5.42 3.08
C LYS A 449 -14.60 5.60 3.70
N ARG A 450 -13.58 6.02 2.92
CA ARG A 450 -12.18 6.04 3.35
C ARG A 450 -11.80 7.13 4.34
N GLY A 451 -12.49 8.28 4.32
CA GLY A 451 -12.25 9.38 5.26
C GLY A 451 -10.84 9.99 5.21
N THR A 452 -10.19 10.00 4.05
CA THR A 452 -8.77 10.39 3.91
C THR A 452 -8.53 11.90 3.95
N ALA A 453 -9.57 12.73 3.80
CA ALA A 453 -9.43 14.17 3.84
C ALA A 453 -9.29 14.68 5.28
N VAL A 454 -8.23 15.44 5.57
CA VAL A 454 -8.06 16.12 6.86
C VAL A 454 -9.05 17.27 7.01
N MET A 455 -9.32 17.97 5.90
CA MET A 455 -10.24 19.12 5.83
C MET A 455 -11.32 18.83 4.81
N VAL A 456 -12.57 19.07 5.16
CA VAL A 456 -13.76 18.87 4.32
C VAL A 456 -14.60 20.15 4.23
N PRO A 457 -15.42 20.32 3.17
CA PRO A 457 -16.22 21.51 3.02
C PRO A 457 -17.39 21.56 4.03
N GLU A 458 -17.59 22.71 4.65
CA GLU A 458 -18.78 23.08 5.36
C GLU A 458 -19.58 24.10 4.55
N TRP A 459 -20.88 23.83 4.36
CA TRP A 459 -21.79 24.70 3.64
C TRP A 459 -22.49 25.71 4.57
N ASN A 460 -22.46 27.00 4.16
CA ASN A 460 -23.21 28.08 4.77
C ASN A 460 -24.46 28.40 3.93
N ALA A 461 -25.63 28.07 4.47
CA ALA A 461 -26.93 28.24 3.80
C ALA A 461 -27.29 29.69 3.50
N GLU A 462 -26.90 30.63 4.38
CA GLU A 462 -27.27 32.07 4.27
C GLU A 462 -26.52 32.74 3.11
N LYS A 463 -25.23 32.39 2.94
CA LYS A 463 -24.39 32.96 1.88
C LYS A 463 -24.63 32.30 0.50
N CYS A 464 -25.23 31.11 0.47
CA CYS A 464 -25.39 30.33 -0.75
C CYS A 464 -26.42 30.93 -1.69
N ILE A 465 -26.06 31.09 -2.97
CA ILE A 465 -26.95 31.52 -4.05
C ILE A 465 -27.52 30.35 -4.85
N GLN A 466 -27.22 29.10 -4.50
CA GLN A 466 -27.72 27.88 -5.13
C GLN A 466 -27.33 27.73 -6.61
N CYS A 467 -26.16 28.22 -6.98
CA CYS A 467 -25.63 28.10 -8.35
C CYS A 467 -25.11 26.69 -8.69
N ASN A 468 -24.94 25.81 -7.71
CA ASN A 468 -24.50 24.43 -7.81
C ASN A 468 -23.10 24.22 -8.45
N GLN A 469 -22.30 25.29 -8.60
CA GLN A 469 -20.94 25.17 -9.18
C GLN A 469 -20.05 24.21 -8.37
N CYS A 470 -20.19 24.19 -7.04
CA CYS A 470 -19.45 23.29 -6.16
C CYS A 470 -19.77 21.81 -6.44
N ALA A 471 -21.02 21.47 -6.73
CA ALA A 471 -21.40 20.12 -7.13
C ALA A 471 -20.88 19.76 -8.52
N PHE A 472 -20.92 20.73 -9.45
CA PHE A 472 -20.48 20.53 -10.82
C PHE A 472 -18.98 20.21 -10.93
N VAL A 473 -18.12 20.85 -10.12
CA VAL A 473 -16.67 20.63 -10.16
C VAL A 473 -16.20 19.45 -9.30
N CYS A 474 -17.06 18.90 -8.46
CA CYS A 474 -16.69 17.79 -7.57
C CYS A 474 -16.64 16.47 -8.34
N SER A 475 -15.42 16.02 -8.68
CA SER A 475 -15.20 14.75 -9.39
C SER A 475 -15.59 13.49 -8.61
N HIS A 476 -15.70 13.60 -7.27
CA HIS A 476 -16.05 12.48 -6.39
C HIS A 476 -17.53 12.48 -5.94
N ALA A 477 -18.34 13.40 -6.45
CA ALA A 477 -19.76 13.53 -6.11
C ALA A 477 -20.07 13.65 -4.58
N THR A 478 -19.13 14.20 -3.84
CA THR A 478 -19.21 14.29 -2.37
C THR A 478 -19.90 15.52 -1.84
N ILE A 479 -20.22 16.49 -2.70
CA ILE A 479 -21.03 17.66 -2.40
C ILE A 479 -22.14 17.75 -3.44
N ARG A 480 -23.40 17.66 -2.96
CA ARG A 480 -24.56 17.53 -3.84
C ARG A 480 -25.74 18.39 -3.37
N PRO A 481 -26.43 19.09 -4.30
CA PRO A 481 -27.69 19.75 -4.01
C PRO A 481 -28.85 18.77 -3.97
N PHE A 482 -29.73 18.96 -3.00
CA PHE A 482 -31.01 18.25 -2.95
C PHE A 482 -32.15 19.23 -2.74
N CYS A 483 -33.29 18.93 -3.39
CA CYS A 483 -34.52 19.66 -3.24
C CYS A 483 -35.52 18.78 -2.49
N LEU A 484 -35.94 19.19 -1.29
CA LEU A 484 -36.73 18.42 -0.35
C LEU A 484 -38.17 18.95 -0.29
N THR A 485 -39.15 18.07 -0.29
CA THR A 485 -40.54 18.42 0.12
C THR A 485 -40.58 18.75 1.61
N ALA A 486 -41.65 19.33 2.10
CA ALA A 486 -41.83 19.62 3.51
C ALA A 486 -41.72 18.35 4.38
N ALA A 487 -42.30 17.23 3.94
CA ALA A 487 -42.23 15.96 4.65
C ALA A 487 -40.82 15.37 4.68
N GLU A 488 -40.10 15.42 3.55
CA GLU A 488 -38.70 14.99 3.47
C GLU A 488 -37.79 15.85 4.36
N ALA A 489 -38.07 17.16 4.45
CA ALA A 489 -37.31 18.07 5.29
C ALA A 489 -37.58 17.86 6.79
N GLU A 490 -38.81 17.54 7.17
CA GLU A 490 -39.19 17.22 8.55
C GLU A 490 -38.58 15.91 9.05
N ALA A 491 -38.46 14.92 8.15
CA ALA A 491 -37.86 13.62 8.46
C ALA A 491 -36.32 13.63 8.46
N ALA A 492 -35.68 14.71 8.00
CA ALA A 492 -34.25 14.79 7.88
C ALA A 492 -33.55 14.84 9.27
N PRO A 493 -32.32 14.28 9.38
CA PRO A 493 -31.51 14.45 10.59
C PRO A 493 -31.36 15.91 11.00
N ALA A 494 -31.30 16.18 12.31
CA ALA A 494 -31.16 17.54 12.86
C ALA A 494 -29.91 18.26 12.35
N SER A 495 -28.87 17.50 11.95
CA SER A 495 -27.65 18.02 11.33
C SER A 495 -27.83 18.53 9.90
N THR A 496 -28.98 18.25 9.27
CA THR A 496 -29.25 18.66 7.88
C THR A 496 -29.53 20.17 7.83
N LYS A 497 -28.59 20.93 7.29
CA LYS A 497 -28.77 22.38 7.07
C LYS A 497 -29.74 22.58 5.91
N LEU A 498 -30.81 23.36 6.13
CA LEU A 498 -31.86 23.65 5.15
C LEU A 498 -31.94 25.14 4.84
N ALA A 499 -32.26 25.48 3.60
CA ALA A 499 -32.54 26.85 3.15
C ALA A 499 -33.83 26.89 2.32
N ASP A 500 -34.42 28.06 2.19
CA ASP A 500 -35.47 28.27 1.18
C ASP A 500 -34.85 28.19 -0.20
N THR A 501 -35.59 27.66 -1.18
CA THR A 501 -35.17 27.61 -2.58
C THR A 501 -35.01 29.01 -3.16
N LYS A 502 -34.08 29.18 -4.10
CA LYS A 502 -33.84 30.43 -4.86
C LYS A 502 -33.92 30.16 -6.38
N PRO A 503 -34.96 30.59 -7.08
CA PRO A 503 -36.13 31.36 -6.59
C PRO A 503 -37.00 30.57 -5.61
N LYS A 504 -37.75 31.27 -4.79
CA LYS A 504 -38.57 30.65 -3.74
C LYS A 504 -39.70 29.82 -4.33
N ALA A 505 -39.67 28.52 -4.02
CA ALA A 505 -40.78 27.59 -4.24
C ALA A 505 -41.29 27.14 -2.86
N SER A 506 -42.45 27.64 -2.44
CA SER A 506 -42.90 27.62 -1.04
C SER A 506 -43.07 26.22 -0.40
N GLU A 507 -43.20 25.20 -1.23
CA GLU A 507 -43.39 23.81 -0.81
C GLU A 507 -42.09 22.99 -0.73
N TYR A 508 -40.94 23.61 -1.10
CA TYR A 508 -39.67 22.93 -1.13
C TYR A 508 -38.59 23.64 -0.31
N LYS A 509 -37.67 22.83 0.23
CA LYS A 509 -36.42 23.28 0.85
C LYS A 509 -35.21 22.82 0.03
N PHE A 510 -34.13 23.56 0.14
CA PHE A 510 -32.85 23.25 -0.50
C PHE A 510 -31.81 22.88 0.55
N THR A 511 -30.98 21.90 0.24
CA THR A 511 -29.75 21.61 1.00
C THR A 511 -28.59 21.34 0.05
N MET A 512 -27.39 21.67 0.50
CA MET A 512 -26.14 21.22 -0.11
C MET A 512 -25.50 20.21 0.84
N ALA A 513 -25.76 18.94 0.62
CA ALA A 513 -25.24 17.86 1.44
C ALA A 513 -23.79 17.50 1.08
N VAL A 514 -22.99 17.18 2.09
CA VAL A 514 -21.59 16.82 1.95
C VAL A 514 -21.36 15.44 2.55
N SER A 515 -20.60 14.57 1.85
CA SER A 515 -20.06 13.31 2.37
C SER A 515 -18.62 13.50 2.82
N PRO A 516 -18.33 13.70 4.11
CA PRO A 516 -16.97 13.87 4.62
C PRO A 516 -16.07 12.65 4.34
N LEU A 517 -16.63 11.45 4.40
CA LEU A 517 -15.89 10.21 4.24
C LEU A 517 -15.47 9.91 2.79
N ASP A 518 -16.17 10.48 1.80
CA ASP A 518 -15.82 10.37 0.39
C ASP A 518 -15.00 11.57 -0.11
N CYS A 519 -14.95 12.65 0.66
CA CYS A 519 -14.23 13.87 0.28
C CYS A 519 -12.72 13.64 0.26
N MET A 520 -12.05 14.19 -0.78
CA MET A 520 -10.59 14.16 -0.90
C MET A 520 -9.91 15.44 -0.40
N GLY A 521 -10.70 16.41 0.09
CA GLY A 521 -10.18 17.65 0.65
C GLY A 521 -9.44 18.53 -0.37
N CYS A 522 -9.72 18.42 -1.68
CA CYS A 522 -9.01 19.18 -2.73
C CYS A 522 -9.26 20.70 -2.67
N GLY A 523 -10.44 21.14 -2.18
CA GLY A 523 -10.79 22.57 -2.06
C GLY A 523 -11.37 23.19 -3.31
N GLU A 524 -11.56 22.47 -4.41
CA GLU A 524 -12.11 23.01 -5.66
C GLU A 524 -13.50 23.65 -5.48
N CYS A 525 -14.35 23.05 -4.65
CA CYS A 525 -15.68 23.59 -4.33
C CYS A 525 -15.62 24.96 -3.64
N VAL A 526 -14.56 25.22 -2.87
CA VAL A 526 -14.33 26.55 -2.24
C VAL A 526 -13.87 27.56 -3.29
N THR A 527 -12.93 27.13 -4.15
CA THR A 527 -12.34 27.99 -5.19
C THR A 527 -13.39 28.53 -6.17
N VAL A 528 -14.38 27.70 -6.54
CA VAL A 528 -15.42 28.11 -7.51
C VAL A 528 -16.61 28.80 -6.86
N CYS A 529 -16.70 28.87 -5.53
CA CYS A 529 -17.84 29.47 -4.84
C CYS A 529 -17.83 31.01 -4.91
N PRO A 530 -18.72 31.65 -5.67
CA PRO A 530 -18.64 33.11 -5.91
C PRO A 530 -19.02 33.92 -4.66
N THR A 531 -19.68 33.32 -3.67
CA THR A 531 -20.16 34.01 -2.48
C THR A 531 -19.44 33.56 -1.20
N ALA A 532 -18.39 32.75 -1.32
CA ALA A 532 -17.69 32.16 -0.19
C ALA A 532 -18.65 31.45 0.79
N ALA A 533 -19.63 30.74 0.25
CA ALA A 533 -20.59 29.97 1.03
C ALA A 533 -20.04 28.58 1.43
N ILE A 534 -18.82 28.26 1.09
CA ILE A 534 -18.16 27.01 1.42
C ILE A 534 -16.80 27.31 2.05
N GLU A 535 -16.54 26.70 3.18
CA GLU A 535 -15.28 26.82 3.91
C GLU A 535 -14.77 25.43 4.27
N MET A 536 -13.44 25.21 4.22
CA MET A 536 -12.84 23.96 4.66
C MET A 536 -12.72 23.93 6.18
N LYS A 537 -13.20 22.85 6.80
CA LYS A 537 -13.17 22.60 8.24
C LYS A 537 -12.51 21.24 8.52
N PRO A 538 -11.93 21.04 9.72
CA PRO A 538 -11.44 19.72 10.13
C PRO A 538 -12.54 18.66 9.99
N GLN A 539 -12.19 17.50 9.39
CA GLN A 539 -13.17 16.45 9.10
C GLN A 539 -13.91 15.97 10.35
N GLU A 540 -13.22 15.82 11.46
CA GLU A 540 -13.80 15.34 12.72
C GLU A 540 -14.93 16.26 13.22
N SER A 541 -14.78 17.59 13.03
CA SER A 541 -15.82 18.58 13.36
C SER A 541 -17.05 18.51 12.45
N GLN A 542 -16.97 17.75 11.36
CA GLN A 542 -17.99 17.66 10.32
C GLN A 542 -18.59 16.25 10.20
N SER A 543 -18.34 15.37 11.15
CA SER A 543 -18.78 13.95 11.11
C SER A 543 -20.30 13.79 10.95
N GLU A 544 -21.09 14.67 11.54
CA GLU A 544 -22.56 14.65 11.46
C GLU A 544 -23.11 14.91 10.04
N GLN A 545 -22.32 15.56 9.17
CA GLN A 545 -22.72 15.78 7.78
C GLN A 545 -22.89 14.47 7.01
N GLN A 546 -22.20 13.39 7.41
CA GLN A 546 -22.34 12.09 6.76
C GLN A 546 -23.78 11.56 6.88
N ALA A 547 -24.37 11.66 8.09
CA ALA A 547 -25.75 11.22 8.29
C ALA A 547 -26.75 12.02 7.46
N ALA A 548 -26.52 13.34 7.32
CA ALA A 548 -27.34 14.20 6.47
C ALA A 548 -27.21 13.84 4.98
N PHE A 549 -25.98 13.56 4.52
CA PHE A 549 -25.74 13.14 3.15
C PHE A 549 -26.39 11.78 2.84
N ASP A 550 -26.16 10.79 3.71
CA ASP A 550 -26.72 9.44 3.56
C ASP A 550 -28.25 9.47 3.55
N TYR A 551 -28.87 10.27 4.43
CA TYR A 551 -30.32 10.50 4.42
C TYR A 551 -30.80 11.05 3.07
N CYS A 552 -30.10 12.07 2.56
CA CYS A 552 -30.50 12.67 1.27
C CYS A 552 -30.39 11.68 0.12
N VAL A 553 -29.33 10.87 0.08
CA VAL A 553 -29.13 9.85 -0.96
C VAL A 553 -30.18 8.74 -0.89
N GLU A 554 -30.50 8.27 0.32
CA GLU A 554 -31.41 7.13 0.51
C GLU A 554 -32.90 7.53 0.37
N ASN A 555 -33.28 8.74 0.81
CA ASN A 555 -34.67 9.08 1.03
C ASN A 555 -35.22 10.18 0.11
N ILE A 556 -34.36 11.05 -0.43
CA ILE A 556 -34.83 12.15 -1.25
C ILE A 556 -35.04 11.68 -2.69
N ARG A 557 -36.30 11.72 -3.13
CA ARG A 557 -36.66 11.36 -4.50
C ARG A 557 -36.26 12.45 -5.48
N LYS A 558 -35.84 12.05 -6.67
CA LYS A 558 -35.67 12.98 -7.79
C LYS A 558 -36.99 13.67 -8.11
N LYS A 559 -36.89 14.94 -8.46
CA LYS A 559 -38.02 15.76 -8.90
C LYS A 559 -37.84 16.04 -10.39
N ASP A 560 -38.90 15.88 -11.19
CA ASP A 560 -38.84 16.12 -12.62
C ASP A 560 -38.63 17.62 -12.90
N ASN A 561 -39.32 18.48 -12.15
CA ASN A 561 -39.18 19.94 -12.27
C ASN A 561 -39.55 20.63 -10.96
N VAL A 562 -38.71 21.55 -10.53
CA VAL A 562 -39.02 22.55 -9.50
C VAL A 562 -38.63 23.92 -10.07
N PRO A 563 -39.59 24.84 -10.29
CA PRO A 563 -39.34 26.06 -11.04
C PRO A 563 -38.10 26.81 -10.58
N GLY A 564 -37.13 26.98 -11.48
CA GLY A 564 -35.86 27.65 -11.23
C GLY A 564 -34.84 26.93 -10.35
N VAL A 565 -35.18 25.75 -9.79
CA VAL A 565 -34.32 24.96 -8.87
C VAL A 565 -33.91 23.64 -9.51
N VAL A 566 -34.86 22.84 -9.95
CA VAL A 566 -34.62 21.53 -10.59
C VAL A 566 -35.07 21.58 -12.03
N SER A 567 -34.20 21.20 -12.96
CA SER A 567 -34.51 21.20 -14.39
C SER A 567 -33.47 20.38 -15.15
N GLU A 568 -33.90 19.55 -16.06
CA GLU A 568 -33.01 18.77 -16.93
C GLU A 568 -32.37 19.62 -18.05
N VAL A 569 -32.96 20.77 -18.36
CA VAL A 569 -32.51 21.65 -19.47
C VAL A 569 -31.55 22.76 -19.05
N SER A 570 -31.13 22.79 -17.78
CA SER A 570 -30.14 23.75 -17.29
C SER A 570 -29.06 23.03 -16.47
N VAL A 571 -27.80 23.51 -16.60
CA VAL A 571 -26.67 22.96 -15.84
C VAL A 571 -26.94 23.03 -14.33
N THR A 572 -27.42 24.17 -13.85
CA THR A 572 -27.71 24.38 -12.43
C THR A 572 -28.80 23.44 -11.93
N GLY A 573 -29.90 23.33 -12.67
CA GLY A 573 -31.05 22.53 -12.25
C GLY A 573 -30.83 21.02 -12.38
N SER A 574 -30.04 20.58 -13.37
CA SER A 574 -29.73 19.17 -13.57
C SER A 574 -28.91 18.56 -12.42
N GLN A 575 -28.13 19.38 -11.70
CA GLN A 575 -27.32 18.91 -10.57
C GLN A 575 -28.14 18.26 -9.45
N CYS A 576 -29.39 18.68 -9.25
CA CYS A 576 -30.28 18.09 -8.25
C CYS A 576 -30.76 16.68 -8.62
N ASN A 577 -30.66 16.26 -9.87
CA ASN A 577 -31.09 14.95 -10.38
C ASN A 577 -29.93 14.10 -10.91
N GLN A 578 -28.72 14.60 -10.84
CA GLN A 578 -27.55 13.88 -11.31
C GLN A 578 -27.32 12.63 -10.44
N PRO A 579 -27.07 11.44 -11.04
CA PRO A 579 -26.72 10.26 -10.28
C PRO A 579 -25.39 10.46 -9.54
N LEU A 580 -25.19 9.75 -8.45
CA LEU A 580 -23.92 9.68 -7.78
C LEU A 580 -22.93 8.88 -8.63
N LEU A 581 -21.68 9.27 -8.59
CA LEU A 581 -20.59 8.49 -9.16
C LEU A 581 -20.30 7.28 -8.27
N GLU A 582 -20.09 6.12 -8.89
CA GLU A 582 -19.83 4.89 -8.16
C GLU A 582 -18.36 4.64 -7.83
N PHE A 583 -17.43 5.39 -8.41
CA PHE A 583 -16.01 5.19 -8.20
C PHE A 583 -15.45 6.25 -7.25
N SER A 584 -15.71 6.05 -5.99
CA SER A 584 -15.13 6.85 -4.92
C SER A 584 -13.59 6.81 -4.97
N GLY A 585 -12.95 7.97 -4.86
CA GLY A 585 -11.50 8.09 -4.86
C GLY A 585 -10.83 7.96 -6.23
N SER A 586 -11.54 7.70 -7.30
CA SER A 586 -10.99 7.77 -8.66
C SER A 586 -10.85 9.23 -9.13
N CYS A 587 -9.88 9.48 -10.00
CA CYS A 587 -9.76 10.78 -10.66
C CYS A 587 -10.83 10.92 -11.74
N ALA A 588 -11.30 12.15 -12.00
CA ALA A 588 -12.15 12.44 -13.15
C ALA A 588 -11.46 11.99 -14.44
N GLY A 589 -12.17 11.23 -15.26
CA GLY A 589 -11.63 10.65 -16.49
C GLY A 589 -10.77 9.39 -16.29
N CYS A 590 -10.63 8.89 -15.07
CA CYS A 590 -10.08 7.56 -14.84
C CYS A 590 -11.08 6.50 -15.32
N ALA A 591 -10.60 5.52 -16.08
CA ALA A 591 -11.43 4.45 -16.63
C ALA A 591 -11.53 3.22 -15.70
N GLU A 592 -11.13 3.34 -14.45
CA GLU A 592 -11.17 2.29 -13.43
C GLU A 592 -12.58 1.90 -13.02
#